data_e4f2cdd21de7246a1929cc0bae510971
#
_entry.id   e4f2cdd21de7246a1929cc0bae510971
#
_cell.length_a   1.000
_cell.length_b   1.000
_cell.length_c   1.000
_cell.angle_alpha   90.00
_cell.angle_beta   90.00
_cell.angle_gamma   90.00
#
_symmetry.space_group_name_H-M   'P 1'
#
loop_
_entity.id
_entity.type
_entity.pdbx_description
1 polymer ?
#
loop_
_entity_poly.entity_id
_entity_poly.type
_entity_poly.pdbx_seq_one_letter_code
_entity_poly.pdbx_strand_id
1 'polypeptide(L)'
;MREIQLNMYHALALGAVMYWLGAALTRKLPALRRFCVPAPLVGGLCFALFNTLLYASGLAVITFDETLETVFMILFFTTVGFTVSIHMLVKSGKSVMLLLALSIVTILLQNAVGSGVMALMGKNPLYGLGCGSISMIGGPGTAAAIGPDLDAAGAVGGTTVAVAAATFGLIFGSVLGGPIARHLIVKNHLREELPEGREHEEDADDAHFTTHSNRFVLGFLMLAFCVGLGSYVTTGLTKLCGFNFPAYIGPMLVAVAVRNLIDRTGRIEFPAAEIGTMGNMFLALFLSMALSGLKLWQLVDLALPMLVCLAAEVLLMVFFSILVLFPLMGRNYDAAMITAGFIGFGMGATSNAMANMQAVARRYGPSPSAYFMIPMVGGLFNDFFNAAIIALSIGLLS
;
A
#
# COMPACT_ATOMS: atom_id res chain seq x y z
N MET A 1 20.36 7.44 29.61
CA MET A 1 19.17 7.87 28.87
C MET A 1 17.95 7.25 29.53
N ARG A 2 16.88 8.02 29.77
CA ARG A 2 15.67 7.51 30.43
C ARG A 2 14.80 6.82 29.40
N GLU A 3 14.39 5.58 29.64
CA GLU A 3 13.42 4.89 28.81
C GLU A 3 12.00 5.10 29.37
N ILE A 4 11.05 5.53 28.52
CA ILE A 4 9.65 5.76 28.87
C ILE A 4 8.82 4.77 28.04
N GLN A 5 8.35 3.72 28.70
CA GLN A 5 7.52 2.72 28.06
C GLN A 5 6.04 3.09 28.16
N LEU A 6 5.38 3.25 27.02
CA LEU A 6 3.93 3.45 26.91
C LEU A 6 3.24 2.09 26.78
N ASN A 7 2.24 1.84 27.65
CA ASN A 7 1.41 0.64 27.52
C ASN A 7 0.48 0.73 26.30
N MET A 8 -0.21 -0.38 25.94
CA MET A 8 -1.07 -0.49 24.78
C MET A 8 -2.18 0.59 24.70
N TYR A 9 -2.72 1.04 25.84
CA TYR A 9 -3.77 2.06 25.88
C TYR A 9 -3.21 3.46 25.62
N HIS A 10 -2.02 3.76 26.18
CA HIS A 10 -1.32 5.02 25.92
C HIS A 10 -0.84 5.08 24.46
N ALA A 11 -0.34 3.97 23.91
CA ALA A 11 0.06 3.87 22.51
C ALA A 11 -1.13 4.13 21.55
N LEU A 12 -2.30 3.55 21.86
CA LEU A 12 -3.54 3.79 21.09
C LEU A 12 -3.98 5.26 21.16
N ALA A 13 -4.00 5.84 22.35
CA ALA A 13 -4.38 7.24 22.53
C ALA A 13 -3.44 8.19 21.79
N LEU A 14 -2.13 7.92 21.86
CA LEU A 14 -1.13 8.67 21.10
C LEU A 14 -1.33 8.52 19.59
N GLY A 15 -1.56 7.29 19.10
CA GLY A 15 -1.85 7.03 17.69
C GLY A 15 -3.05 7.85 17.19
N ALA A 16 -4.13 7.92 17.97
CA ALA A 16 -5.29 8.75 17.65
C ALA A 16 -4.96 10.26 17.61
N VAL A 17 -4.19 10.76 18.57
CA VAL A 17 -3.73 12.17 18.61
C VAL A 17 -2.84 12.47 17.39
N MET A 18 -1.92 11.56 17.04
CA MET A 18 -1.05 11.72 15.88
C MET A 18 -1.84 11.67 14.57
N TYR A 19 -2.87 10.83 14.48
CA TYR A 19 -3.80 10.87 13.33
C TYR A 19 -4.47 12.25 13.18
N TRP A 20 -5.00 12.83 14.26
CA TRP A 20 -5.63 14.15 14.21
C TRP A 20 -4.64 15.26 13.86
N LEU A 21 -3.42 15.21 14.42
CA LEU A 21 -2.35 16.14 14.06
C LEU A 21 -2.01 16.04 12.56
N GLY A 22 -1.83 14.81 12.06
CA GLY A 22 -1.55 14.55 10.65
C GLY A 22 -2.68 15.03 9.74
N ALA A 23 -3.95 14.79 10.11
CA ALA A 23 -5.11 15.29 9.37
C ALA A 23 -5.16 16.84 9.34
N ALA A 24 -4.85 17.50 10.44
CA ALA A 24 -4.76 18.94 10.51
C ALA A 24 -3.64 19.51 9.62
N LEU A 25 -2.46 18.89 9.64
CA LEU A 25 -1.31 19.27 8.81
C LEU A 25 -1.59 19.04 7.32
N THR A 26 -2.17 17.88 6.97
CA THR A 26 -2.53 17.57 5.57
C THR A 26 -3.55 18.55 5.01
N ARG A 27 -4.50 19.03 5.83
CA ARG A 27 -5.46 20.08 5.42
C ARG A 27 -4.77 21.44 5.19
N LYS A 28 -3.77 21.81 6.00
CA LYS A 28 -3.09 23.10 5.93
C LYS A 28 -1.98 23.18 4.88
N LEU A 29 -1.34 22.06 4.55
CA LEU A 29 -0.19 22.01 3.66
C LEU A 29 -0.56 21.45 2.28
N PRO A 30 -0.71 22.32 1.24
CA PRO A 30 -1.12 21.89 -0.10
C PRO A 30 -0.21 20.81 -0.73
N ALA A 31 1.09 20.84 -0.41
CA ALA A 31 2.05 19.86 -0.90
C ALA A 31 1.68 18.43 -0.45
N LEU A 32 1.30 18.23 0.83
CA LEU A 32 0.91 16.91 1.34
C LEU A 32 -0.35 16.37 0.64
N ARG A 33 -1.30 17.26 0.33
CA ARG A 33 -2.50 16.92 -0.43
C ARG A 33 -2.16 16.56 -1.88
N ARG A 34 -1.28 17.36 -2.51
CA ARG A 34 -0.83 17.13 -3.89
C ARG A 34 -0.17 15.76 -4.07
N PHE A 35 0.60 15.30 -3.09
CA PHE A 35 1.27 13.99 -3.12
C PHE A 35 0.44 12.87 -2.48
N CYS A 36 -0.83 13.11 -2.17
CA CYS A 36 -1.75 12.13 -1.56
C CYS A 36 -1.17 11.47 -0.29
N VAL A 37 -0.38 12.21 0.49
CA VAL A 37 0.28 11.67 1.71
C VAL A 37 -0.77 11.40 2.78
N PRO A 38 -0.90 10.17 3.28
CA PRO A 38 -1.91 9.82 4.29
C PRO A 38 -1.70 10.57 5.61
N ALA A 39 -2.79 10.99 6.26
CA ALA A 39 -2.75 11.69 7.54
C ALA A 39 -2.00 10.88 8.64
N PRO A 40 -2.21 9.55 8.80
CA PRO A 40 -1.45 8.75 9.75
C PRO A 40 0.06 8.83 9.55
N LEU A 41 0.52 8.84 8.29
CA LEU A 41 1.95 8.95 7.96
C LEU A 41 2.52 10.28 8.43
N VAL A 42 1.84 11.39 8.16
CA VAL A 42 2.30 12.72 8.56
C VAL A 42 2.39 12.83 10.08
N GLY A 43 1.34 12.42 10.80
CA GLY A 43 1.30 12.49 12.26
C GLY A 43 2.32 11.57 12.93
N GLY A 44 2.39 10.32 12.49
CA GLY A 44 3.34 9.33 13.02
C GLY A 44 4.80 9.78 12.82
N LEU A 45 5.16 10.27 11.63
CA LEU A 45 6.50 10.81 11.36
C LEU A 45 6.83 12.04 12.20
N CYS A 46 5.86 12.93 12.48
CA CYS A 46 6.08 14.06 13.40
C CYS A 46 6.49 13.56 14.78
N PHE A 47 5.83 12.52 15.30
CA PHE A 47 6.20 11.95 16.58
C PHE A 47 7.54 11.19 16.52
N ALA A 48 7.80 10.43 15.47
CA ALA A 48 9.08 9.73 15.25
C ALA A 48 10.27 10.71 15.23
N LEU A 49 10.10 11.86 14.56
CA LEU A 49 11.09 12.96 14.58
C LEU A 49 11.29 13.51 15.99
N PHE A 50 10.21 13.77 16.72
CA PHE A 50 10.29 14.23 18.11
C PHE A 50 11.04 13.21 18.98
N ASN A 51 10.70 11.91 18.89
CA ASN A 51 11.38 10.84 19.65
C ASN A 51 12.86 10.71 19.25
N THR A 52 13.20 10.91 17.96
CA THR A 52 14.57 10.93 17.46
C THR A 52 15.38 12.09 18.06
N LEU A 53 14.78 13.28 18.17
CA LEU A 53 15.42 14.44 18.82
C LEU A 53 15.67 14.19 20.32
N LEU A 54 14.71 13.57 21.02
CA LEU A 54 14.90 13.15 22.42
C LEU A 54 16.03 12.13 22.57
N TYR A 55 16.11 11.17 21.66
CA TYR A 55 17.19 10.17 21.61
C TYR A 55 18.55 10.83 21.38
N ALA A 56 18.65 11.69 20.33
CA ALA A 56 19.89 12.37 19.98
C ALA A 56 20.41 13.32 21.05
N SER A 57 19.49 13.94 21.83
CA SER A 57 19.85 14.78 22.97
C SER A 57 20.30 14.00 24.23
N GLY A 58 20.17 12.66 24.20
CA GLY A 58 20.49 11.79 25.35
C GLY A 58 19.53 11.88 26.55
N LEU A 59 18.40 12.61 26.39
CA LEU A 59 17.42 12.83 27.46
C LEU A 59 16.56 11.59 27.70
N ALA A 60 15.89 11.12 26.71
CA ALA A 60 14.94 9.99 26.81
C ALA A 60 14.72 9.30 25.47
N VAL A 61 14.18 8.08 25.52
CA VAL A 61 13.58 7.37 24.39
C VAL A 61 12.20 6.87 24.81
N ILE A 62 11.21 7.04 23.91
CA ILE A 62 9.85 6.57 24.14
C ILE A 62 9.67 5.27 23.34
N THR A 63 9.29 4.21 24.04
CA THR A 63 8.98 2.88 23.44
C THR A 63 7.52 2.55 23.65
N PHE A 64 6.96 1.71 22.78
CA PHE A 64 5.53 1.40 22.69
C PHE A 64 5.27 -0.09 22.91
N ASP A 65 4.12 -0.38 23.51
CA ASP A 65 3.53 -1.71 23.47
C ASP A 65 2.77 -1.86 22.13
N GLU A 66 3.19 -2.81 21.31
CA GLU A 66 2.73 -3.04 19.93
C GLU A 66 1.50 -3.97 19.84
N THR A 67 0.94 -4.39 21.00
CA THR A 67 -0.17 -5.36 21.04
C THR A 67 -1.39 -4.90 20.22
N LEU A 68 -1.90 -3.69 20.50
CA LEU A 68 -3.07 -3.16 19.77
C LEU A 68 -2.73 -2.79 18.33
N GLU A 69 -1.51 -2.34 18.05
CA GLU A 69 -1.00 -2.12 16.71
C GLU A 69 -1.11 -3.39 15.87
N THR A 70 -0.61 -4.52 16.39
CA THR A 70 -0.70 -5.83 15.74
C THR A 70 -2.15 -6.27 15.51
N VAL A 71 -3.05 -6.06 16.49
CA VAL A 71 -4.47 -6.38 16.34
C VAL A 71 -5.10 -5.58 15.20
N PHE A 72 -4.88 -4.26 15.14
CA PHE A 72 -5.42 -3.43 14.07
C PHE A 72 -4.82 -3.76 12.70
N MET A 73 -3.54 -4.12 12.65
CA MET A 73 -2.88 -4.63 11.44
C MET A 73 -3.56 -5.89 10.92
N ILE A 74 -3.76 -6.91 11.77
CA ILE A 74 -4.42 -8.16 11.40
C ILE A 74 -5.84 -7.91 10.91
N LEU A 75 -6.62 -7.08 11.60
CA LEU A 75 -7.98 -6.70 11.19
C LEU A 75 -7.97 -5.99 9.83
N PHE A 76 -7.05 -5.06 9.60
CA PHE A 76 -6.90 -4.38 8.32
C PHE A 76 -6.63 -5.37 7.19
N PHE A 77 -5.61 -6.24 7.29
CA PHE A 77 -5.31 -7.21 6.25
C PHE A 77 -6.42 -8.26 6.06
N THR A 78 -7.20 -8.54 7.09
CA THR A 78 -8.40 -9.38 6.96
C THR A 78 -9.43 -8.69 6.06
N THR A 79 -9.62 -7.36 6.19
CA THR A 79 -10.49 -6.61 5.26
C THR A 79 -9.96 -6.65 3.83
N VAL A 80 -8.64 -6.58 3.62
CA VAL A 80 -8.00 -6.75 2.30
C VAL A 80 -8.34 -8.12 1.70
N GLY A 81 -8.31 -9.20 2.49
CA GLY A 81 -8.73 -10.52 2.04
C GLY A 81 -10.17 -10.55 1.52
N PHE A 82 -11.10 -9.84 2.13
CA PHE A 82 -12.49 -9.75 1.69
C PHE A 82 -12.68 -8.98 0.37
N THR A 83 -11.70 -8.23 -0.12
CA THR A 83 -11.79 -7.57 -1.43
C THR A 83 -11.61 -8.55 -2.59
N VAL A 84 -11.00 -9.72 -2.37
CA VAL A 84 -10.64 -10.69 -3.40
C VAL A 84 -11.82 -11.58 -3.76
N SER A 85 -12.53 -11.23 -4.83
CA SER A 85 -13.60 -12.03 -5.43
C SER A 85 -13.17 -12.62 -6.77
N ILE A 86 -13.03 -13.94 -6.82
CA ILE A 86 -12.68 -14.67 -8.05
C ILE A 86 -13.78 -14.50 -9.10
N HIS A 87 -15.04 -14.46 -8.68
CA HIS A 87 -16.18 -14.24 -9.58
C HIS A 87 -16.08 -12.87 -10.27
N MET A 88 -15.78 -11.80 -9.53
CA MET A 88 -15.55 -10.48 -10.11
C MET A 88 -14.37 -10.47 -11.07
N LEU A 89 -13.26 -11.09 -10.71
CA LEU A 89 -12.05 -11.15 -11.52
C LEU A 89 -12.31 -11.82 -12.87
N VAL A 90 -12.94 -13.00 -12.88
CA VAL A 90 -13.24 -13.73 -14.10
C VAL A 90 -14.24 -12.97 -14.99
N LYS A 91 -15.22 -12.31 -14.39
CA LYS A 91 -16.24 -11.52 -15.12
C LYS A 91 -15.65 -10.23 -15.73
N SER A 92 -14.56 -9.71 -15.18
CA SER A 92 -13.96 -8.42 -15.62
C SER A 92 -13.20 -8.48 -16.93
N GLY A 93 -13.01 -9.67 -17.51
CA GLY A 93 -12.45 -9.85 -18.84
C GLY A 93 -10.93 -9.91 -18.92
N LYS A 94 -10.46 -10.19 -20.14
CA LYS A 94 -9.03 -10.50 -20.42
C LYS A 94 -8.09 -9.34 -20.10
N SER A 95 -8.52 -8.09 -20.30
CA SER A 95 -7.68 -6.91 -20.07
C SER A 95 -7.35 -6.70 -18.59
N VAL A 96 -8.30 -6.94 -17.67
CA VAL A 96 -8.06 -6.89 -16.21
C VAL A 96 -7.13 -8.01 -15.79
N MET A 97 -7.31 -9.22 -16.32
CA MET A 97 -6.42 -10.36 -16.05
C MET A 97 -4.99 -10.09 -16.52
N LEU A 98 -4.84 -9.48 -17.69
CA LEU A 98 -3.53 -9.08 -18.22
C LEU A 98 -2.88 -8.00 -17.34
N LEU A 99 -3.64 -6.97 -16.93
CA LEU A 99 -3.14 -5.92 -16.04
C LEU A 99 -2.72 -6.49 -14.69
N LEU A 100 -3.49 -7.41 -14.12
CA LEU A 100 -3.14 -8.11 -12.88
C LEU A 100 -1.85 -8.94 -13.04
N ALA A 101 -1.73 -9.70 -14.14
CA ALA A 101 -0.52 -10.46 -14.42
C ALA A 101 0.71 -9.55 -14.54
N LEU A 102 0.60 -8.41 -15.24
CA LEU A 102 1.66 -7.41 -15.34
C LEU A 102 2.01 -6.79 -13.99
N SER A 103 1.01 -6.58 -13.13
CA SER A 103 1.24 -6.11 -11.76
C SER A 103 2.02 -7.13 -10.92
N ILE A 104 1.66 -8.41 -10.99
CA ILE A 104 2.40 -9.49 -10.31
C ILE A 104 3.85 -9.57 -10.81
N VAL A 105 4.07 -9.46 -12.12
CA VAL A 105 5.43 -9.41 -12.70
C VAL A 105 6.19 -8.20 -12.15
N THR A 106 5.54 -7.04 -12.00
CA THR A 106 6.18 -5.85 -11.43
C THR A 106 6.56 -6.06 -9.97
N ILE A 107 5.71 -6.69 -9.15
CA ILE A 107 6.03 -7.06 -7.76
C ILE A 107 7.32 -7.90 -7.70
N LEU A 108 7.40 -8.93 -8.53
CA LEU A 108 8.58 -9.80 -8.58
C LEU A 108 9.84 -9.05 -9.03
N LEU A 109 9.72 -8.19 -10.04
CA LEU A 109 10.84 -7.39 -10.55
C LEU A 109 11.32 -6.36 -9.52
N GLN A 110 10.43 -5.67 -8.82
CA GLN A 110 10.78 -4.74 -7.75
C GLN A 110 11.53 -5.45 -6.63
N ASN A 111 11.05 -6.60 -6.18
CA ASN A 111 11.75 -7.39 -5.16
C ASN A 111 13.13 -7.87 -5.63
N ALA A 112 13.24 -8.31 -6.89
CA ALA A 112 14.50 -8.76 -7.46
C ALA A 112 15.52 -7.62 -7.64
N VAL A 113 15.06 -6.47 -8.19
CA VAL A 113 15.92 -5.29 -8.40
C VAL A 113 16.35 -4.72 -7.06
N GLY A 114 15.42 -4.51 -6.12
CA GLY A 114 15.72 -3.97 -4.80
C GLY A 114 16.73 -4.84 -4.06
N SER A 115 16.46 -6.15 -3.94
CA SER A 115 17.37 -7.10 -3.27
C SER A 115 18.72 -7.21 -3.99
N GLY A 116 18.72 -7.20 -5.33
CA GLY A 116 19.93 -7.23 -6.13
C GLY A 116 20.81 -6.00 -5.93
N VAL A 117 20.22 -4.80 -5.93
CA VAL A 117 20.96 -3.53 -5.70
C VAL A 117 21.58 -3.51 -4.30
N MET A 118 20.82 -3.90 -3.27
CA MET A 118 21.33 -3.96 -1.90
C MET A 118 22.48 -4.97 -1.76
N ALA A 119 22.34 -6.17 -2.36
CA ALA A 119 23.40 -7.17 -2.38
C ALA A 119 24.66 -6.66 -3.10
N LEU A 120 24.53 -5.98 -4.24
CA LEU A 120 25.67 -5.38 -4.97
C LEU A 120 26.39 -4.29 -4.16
N MET A 121 25.67 -3.61 -3.29
CA MET A 121 26.25 -2.60 -2.38
C MET A 121 26.77 -3.22 -1.05
N GLY A 122 26.82 -4.56 -0.93
CA GLY A 122 27.30 -5.27 0.26
C GLY A 122 26.39 -5.13 1.46
N LYS A 123 25.10 -4.83 1.26
CA LYS A 123 24.08 -4.75 2.30
C LYS A 123 23.18 -5.99 2.29
N ASN A 124 22.48 -6.25 3.40
CA ASN A 124 21.52 -7.35 3.47
C ASN A 124 20.43 -7.18 2.38
N PRO A 125 20.19 -8.20 1.51
CA PRO A 125 19.18 -8.14 0.44
C PRO A 125 17.76 -7.86 0.94
N LEU A 126 17.44 -8.18 2.19
CA LEU A 126 16.15 -7.90 2.81
C LEU A 126 15.80 -6.41 2.85
N TYR A 127 16.79 -5.50 2.96
CA TYR A 127 16.53 -4.06 2.81
C TYR A 127 16.00 -3.72 1.41
N GLY A 128 16.39 -4.50 0.40
CA GLY A 128 15.92 -4.34 -0.97
C GLY A 128 14.44 -4.70 -1.13
N LEU A 129 13.93 -5.69 -0.39
CA LEU A 129 12.49 -5.94 -0.31
C LEU A 129 11.77 -4.73 0.30
N GLY A 130 12.37 -4.14 1.36
CA GLY A 130 11.87 -2.91 2.00
C GLY A 130 11.80 -1.72 1.04
N CYS A 131 12.75 -1.57 0.11
CA CYS A 131 12.73 -0.54 -0.94
C CYS A 131 11.92 -0.94 -2.18
N GLY A 132 11.66 -2.23 -2.39
CA GLY A 132 10.93 -2.82 -3.50
C GLY A 132 9.41 -2.81 -3.31
N SER A 133 8.77 -3.92 -3.58
CA SER A 133 7.31 -4.01 -3.62
C SER A 133 6.61 -3.75 -2.28
N ILE A 134 7.30 -3.98 -1.14
CA ILE A 134 6.78 -3.65 0.20
C ILE A 134 6.37 -2.18 0.27
N SER A 135 7.23 -1.30 -0.24
CA SER A 135 7.06 0.15 -0.17
C SER A 135 6.43 0.74 -1.41
N MET A 136 6.86 0.27 -2.60
CA MET A 136 6.43 0.84 -3.87
C MET A 136 4.96 0.50 -4.16
N ILE A 137 4.60 -0.77 -4.15
CA ILE A 137 3.23 -1.24 -4.41
C ILE A 137 2.40 -1.24 -3.13
N GLY A 138 2.97 -1.77 -2.03
CA GLY A 138 2.25 -1.89 -0.77
C GLY A 138 2.06 -0.57 -0.02
N GLY A 139 2.90 0.43 -0.32
CA GLY A 139 2.82 1.74 0.30
C GLY A 139 3.12 1.74 1.81
N PRO A 140 2.80 2.86 2.52
CA PRO A 140 3.11 3.00 3.94
C PRO A 140 2.47 1.94 4.85
N GLY A 141 1.26 1.46 4.49
CA GLY A 141 0.55 0.45 5.25
C GLY A 141 1.29 -0.89 5.27
N THR A 142 1.65 -1.38 4.10
CA THR A 142 2.40 -2.64 3.96
C THR A 142 3.83 -2.49 4.52
N ALA A 143 4.48 -1.34 4.29
CA ALA A 143 5.80 -1.05 4.83
C ALA A 143 5.83 -1.10 6.36
N ALA A 144 4.85 -0.51 7.03
CA ALA A 144 4.73 -0.55 8.47
C ALA A 144 4.37 -1.95 9.00
N ALA A 145 3.51 -2.69 8.27
CA ALA A 145 3.07 -4.02 8.68
C ALA A 145 4.18 -5.08 8.58
N ILE A 146 4.94 -5.06 7.47
CA ILE A 146 5.94 -6.09 7.14
C ILE A 146 7.35 -5.69 7.61
N GLY A 147 7.58 -4.39 7.83
CA GLY A 147 8.87 -3.91 8.31
C GLY A 147 9.43 -4.67 9.52
N PRO A 148 8.63 -4.92 10.58
CA PRO A 148 9.08 -5.72 11.73
C PRO A 148 9.51 -7.14 11.36
N ASP A 149 8.93 -7.76 10.34
CA ASP A 149 9.37 -9.08 9.85
C ASP A 149 10.75 -9.01 9.19
N LEU A 150 11.09 -7.89 8.50
CA LEU A 150 12.43 -7.65 7.97
C LEU A 150 13.45 -7.47 9.11
N ASP A 151 13.09 -6.73 10.15
CA ASP A 151 13.92 -6.54 11.33
C ASP A 151 14.19 -7.89 12.02
N ALA A 152 13.16 -8.70 12.22
CA ALA A 152 13.25 -10.02 12.83
C ALA A 152 14.08 -11.01 11.97
N ALA A 153 14.05 -10.87 10.64
CA ALA A 153 14.85 -11.66 9.70
C ALA A 153 16.32 -11.18 9.59
N GLY A 154 16.74 -10.20 10.39
CA GLY A 154 18.13 -9.74 10.46
C GLY A 154 18.44 -8.44 9.71
N ALA A 155 17.46 -7.77 9.10
CA ALA A 155 17.63 -6.45 8.49
C ALA A 155 17.28 -5.33 9.51
N VAL A 156 18.11 -5.13 10.52
CA VAL A 156 17.88 -4.16 11.60
C VAL A 156 17.66 -2.75 11.04
N GLY A 157 16.53 -2.12 11.36
CA GLY A 157 16.10 -0.84 10.78
C GLY A 157 15.29 -1.01 9.47
N GLY A 158 14.96 -2.25 9.07
CA GLY A 158 14.17 -2.60 7.89
C GLY A 158 12.81 -1.91 7.85
N THR A 159 12.12 -1.84 8.99
CA THR A 159 10.87 -1.08 9.15
C THR A 159 11.06 0.38 8.76
N THR A 160 12.10 1.02 9.27
CA THR A 160 12.36 2.44 9.01
C THR A 160 12.74 2.68 7.55
N VAL A 161 13.54 1.79 6.94
CA VAL A 161 13.88 1.81 5.51
C VAL A 161 12.62 1.69 4.66
N ALA A 162 11.77 0.69 4.94
CA ALA A 162 10.56 0.45 4.16
C ALA A 162 9.59 1.64 4.21
N VAL A 163 9.38 2.25 5.38
CA VAL A 163 8.49 3.41 5.52
C VAL A 163 9.06 4.66 4.83
N ALA A 164 10.37 4.90 4.95
CA ALA A 164 11.03 5.99 4.22
C ALA A 164 10.92 5.79 2.70
N ALA A 165 11.14 4.57 2.22
CA ALA A 165 10.97 4.20 0.82
C ALA A 165 9.53 4.39 0.34
N ALA A 166 8.53 4.01 1.13
CA ALA A 166 7.11 4.21 0.81
C ALA A 166 6.75 5.70 0.69
N THR A 167 7.31 6.55 1.57
CA THR A 167 7.11 8.01 1.47
C THR A 167 7.70 8.58 0.19
N PHE A 168 8.89 8.12 -0.19
CA PHE A 168 9.51 8.46 -1.48
C PHE A 168 8.63 7.99 -2.65
N GLY A 169 8.15 6.76 -2.60
CA GLY A 169 7.26 6.17 -3.60
C GLY A 169 6.00 6.99 -3.83
N LEU A 170 5.32 7.44 -2.75
CA LEU A 170 4.14 8.31 -2.84
C LEU A 170 4.43 9.60 -3.61
N ILE A 171 5.58 10.23 -3.36
CA ILE A 171 5.96 11.48 -4.03
C ILE A 171 6.20 11.22 -5.53
N PHE A 172 7.07 10.25 -5.86
CA PHE A 172 7.43 9.95 -7.25
C PHE A 172 6.26 9.34 -8.05
N GLY A 173 5.45 8.49 -7.42
CA GLY A 173 4.22 7.94 -8.01
C GLY A 173 3.23 9.03 -8.41
N SER A 174 3.10 10.10 -7.61
CA SER A 174 2.22 11.24 -7.93
C SER A 174 2.77 12.14 -9.04
N VAL A 175 4.10 12.22 -9.19
CA VAL A 175 4.73 13.16 -10.14
C VAL A 175 4.93 12.55 -11.51
N LEU A 176 5.22 11.24 -11.61
CA LEU A 176 5.68 10.61 -12.85
C LEU A 176 4.53 10.13 -13.75
N GLY A 177 3.42 9.68 -13.19
CA GLY A 177 2.36 9.04 -13.97
C GLY A 177 1.74 9.95 -15.03
N GLY A 178 1.40 11.17 -14.68
CA GLY A 178 0.84 12.16 -15.60
C GLY A 178 1.77 12.52 -16.78
N PRO A 179 3.00 12.97 -16.51
CA PRO A 179 3.98 13.31 -17.56
C PRO A 179 4.31 12.14 -18.50
N ILE A 180 4.45 10.92 -17.99
CA ILE A 180 4.73 9.73 -18.81
C ILE A 180 3.55 9.41 -19.73
N ALA A 181 2.33 9.40 -19.20
CA ALA A 181 1.15 9.20 -20.02
C ALA A 181 0.99 10.27 -21.08
N ARG A 182 1.22 11.55 -20.73
CA ARG A 182 1.23 12.66 -21.70
C ARG A 182 2.27 12.44 -22.80
N HIS A 183 3.48 12.03 -22.43
CA HIS A 183 4.51 11.71 -23.44
C HIS A 183 4.04 10.62 -24.42
N LEU A 184 3.43 9.56 -23.89
CA LEU A 184 2.88 8.46 -24.74
C LEU A 184 1.76 8.94 -25.64
N ILE A 185 0.84 9.77 -25.13
CA ILE A 185 -0.28 10.33 -25.92
C ILE A 185 0.23 11.19 -27.06
N VAL A 186 1.12 12.13 -26.78
CA VAL A 186 1.66 13.07 -27.78
C VAL A 186 2.54 12.36 -28.81
N LYS A 187 3.47 11.49 -28.34
CA LYS A 187 4.39 10.75 -29.23
C LYS A 187 3.67 9.83 -30.22
N ASN A 188 2.56 9.23 -29.80
CA ASN A 188 1.82 8.25 -30.62
C ASN A 188 0.55 8.86 -31.25
N HIS A 189 0.33 10.17 -31.14
CA HIS A 189 -0.84 10.88 -31.68
C HIS A 189 -2.18 10.21 -31.30
N LEU A 190 -2.33 9.81 -30.00
CA LEU A 190 -3.46 8.98 -29.59
C LEU A 190 -4.75 9.79 -29.40
N ARG A 191 -4.65 11.06 -29.03
CA ARG A 191 -5.79 11.95 -28.81
C ARG A 191 -5.33 13.41 -28.85
N GLU A 192 -6.19 14.30 -29.39
CA GLU A 192 -5.98 15.74 -29.35
C GLU A 192 -6.28 16.31 -27.97
N GLU A 193 -5.63 17.42 -27.60
CA GLU A 193 -5.92 18.13 -26.36
C GLU A 193 -7.31 18.78 -26.44
N LEU A 194 -8.05 18.74 -25.35
CA LEU A 194 -9.34 19.42 -25.25
C LEU A 194 -9.11 20.95 -25.27
N PRO A 195 -10.00 21.74 -25.88
CA PRO A 195 -9.95 23.21 -25.83
C PRO A 195 -9.95 23.68 -24.37
N GLU A 196 -9.11 24.71 -24.07
CA GLU A 196 -9.07 25.34 -22.76
C GLU A 196 -10.47 25.83 -22.35
N GLY A 197 -10.92 25.48 -21.15
CA GLY A 197 -12.22 25.89 -20.59
C GLY A 197 -13.32 24.80 -20.58
N ARG A 198 -13.09 23.61 -21.14
CA ARG A 198 -13.93 22.44 -20.87
C ARG A 198 -13.30 21.58 -19.78
N GLU A 199 -13.33 22.08 -18.56
CA GLU A 199 -13.19 21.18 -17.41
C GLU A 199 -14.44 20.30 -17.42
N HIS A 200 -14.26 18.98 -17.64
CA HIS A 200 -15.28 18.05 -17.22
C HIS A 200 -15.30 18.15 -15.68
N GLU A 201 -16.33 18.83 -15.16
CA GLU A 201 -16.76 18.59 -13.80
C GLU A 201 -17.08 17.09 -13.73
N GLU A 202 -16.10 16.28 -13.26
CA GLU A 202 -16.46 15.01 -12.68
C GLU A 202 -17.30 15.37 -11.45
N ASP A 203 -18.59 15.10 -11.53
CA ASP A 203 -19.38 14.85 -10.35
C ASP A 203 -18.57 13.82 -9.56
N ALA A 204 -17.82 14.30 -8.56
CA ALA A 204 -17.40 13.48 -7.46
C ALA A 204 -18.73 13.05 -6.83
N ASP A 205 -19.24 11.92 -7.32
CA ASP A 205 -20.29 11.19 -6.66
C ASP A 205 -19.69 10.83 -5.29
N ASP A 206 -19.81 11.80 -4.35
CA ASP A 206 -19.80 11.52 -2.93
C ASP A 206 -20.99 10.58 -2.71
N ALA A 207 -20.79 9.32 -3.07
CA ALA A 207 -21.70 8.27 -2.74
C ALA A 207 -21.80 8.30 -1.21
N HIS A 208 -22.82 8.96 -0.70
CA HIS A 208 -23.22 8.91 0.69
C HIS A 208 -23.57 7.45 0.99
N PHE A 209 -22.57 6.66 1.34
CA PHE A 209 -22.77 5.30 1.81
C PHE A 209 -23.51 5.37 3.14
N THR A 210 -24.82 5.10 3.11
CA THR A 210 -25.61 4.89 4.33
C THR A 210 -25.17 3.57 4.95
N THR A 211 -24.40 3.65 6.03
CA THR A 211 -23.97 2.48 6.79
C THR A 211 -25.13 1.97 7.64
N HIS A 212 -25.57 0.74 7.38
CA HIS A 212 -26.62 0.11 8.17
C HIS A 212 -26.03 -0.58 9.41
N SER A 213 -26.54 -0.26 10.61
CA SER A 213 -26.04 -0.78 11.90
C SER A 213 -25.94 -2.32 11.92
N ASN A 214 -26.95 -3.02 11.44
CA ASN A 214 -26.95 -4.49 11.42
C ASN A 214 -25.90 -5.08 10.48
N ARG A 215 -25.65 -4.44 9.34
CA ARG A 215 -24.62 -4.86 8.36
C ARG A 215 -23.22 -4.60 8.90
N PHE A 216 -23.03 -3.49 9.64
CA PHE A 216 -21.77 -3.19 10.32
C PHE A 216 -21.42 -4.26 11.36
N VAL A 217 -22.40 -4.63 12.21
CA VAL A 217 -22.22 -5.72 13.19
C VAL A 217 -21.90 -7.04 12.48
N LEU A 218 -22.63 -7.38 11.42
CA LEU A 218 -22.36 -8.59 10.63
C LEU A 218 -20.94 -8.59 10.07
N GLY A 219 -20.50 -7.48 9.45
CA GLY A 219 -19.14 -7.33 8.91
C GLY A 219 -18.08 -7.50 9.99
N PHE A 220 -18.27 -6.89 11.17
CA PHE A 220 -17.33 -7.03 12.29
C PHE A 220 -17.24 -8.48 12.81
N LEU A 221 -18.38 -9.18 12.94
CA LEU A 221 -18.41 -10.58 13.34
C LEU A 221 -17.72 -11.49 12.31
N MET A 222 -17.89 -11.21 11.03
CA MET A 222 -17.17 -11.92 9.96
C MET A 222 -15.65 -11.71 10.05
N LEU A 223 -15.20 -10.48 10.33
CA LEU A 223 -13.77 -10.18 10.56
C LEU A 223 -13.25 -10.95 11.79
N ALA A 224 -13.96 -10.90 12.92
CA ALA A 224 -13.56 -11.59 14.14
C ALA A 224 -13.48 -13.12 13.93
N PHE A 225 -14.44 -13.71 13.20
CA PHE A 225 -14.40 -15.11 12.81
C PHE A 225 -13.16 -15.44 11.96
N CYS A 226 -12.87 -14.62 10.92
CA CYS A 226 -11.72 -14.84 10.05
C CYS A 226 -10.40 -14.70 10.81
N VAL A 227 -10.28 -13.77 11.75
CA VAL A 227 -9.10 -13.62 12.61
C VAL A 227 -8.89 -14.85 13.46
N GLY A 228 -9.94 -15.32 14.15
CA GLY A 228 -9.88 -16.50 15.01
C GLY A 228 -9.47 -17.77 14.25
N LEU A 229 -10.18 -18.07 13.16
CA LEU A 229 -9.88 -19.25 12.34
C LEU A 229 -8.54 -19.12 11.62
N GLY A 230 -8.21 -17.92 11.16
CA GLY A 230 -7.00 -17.61 10.41
C GLY A 230 -5.72 -17.81 11.22
N SER A 231 -5.75 -17.62 12.54
CA SER A 231 -4.60 -17.86 13.40
C SER A 231 -4.12 -19.32 13.34
N TYR A 232 -5.07 -20.28 13.26
CA TYR A 232 -4.75 -21.70 13.04
C TYR A 232 -4.18 -21.95 11.64
N VAL A 233 -4.69 -21.24 10.62
CA VAL A 233 -4.19 -21.35 9.24
C VAL A 233 -2.74 -20.84 9.15
N THR A 234 -2.41 -19.69 9.75
CA THR A 234 -1.03 -19.18 9.82
C THR A 234 -0.10 -20.22 10.48
N THR A 235 -0.52 -20.75 11.63
CA THR A 235 0.27 -21.78 12.34
C THR A 235 0.46 -23.05 11.51
N GLY A 236 -0.58 -23.47 10.78
CA GLY A 236 -0.53 -24.63 9.89
C GLY A 236 0.43 -24.41 8.72
N LEU A 237 0.38 -23.23 8.07
CA LEU A 237 1.28 -22.86 6.98
C LEU A 237 2.74 -22.82 7.45
N THR A 238 3.01 -22.20 8.60
CA THR A 238 4.36 -22.16 9.20
C THR A 238 4.93 -23.55 9.40
N LYS A 239 4.13 -24.49 9.94
CA LYS A 239 4.55 -25.89 10.15
C LYS A 239 4.78 -26.63 8.83
N LEU A 240 3.96 -26.36 7.81
CA LEU A 240 4.03 -27.05 6.53
C LEU A 240 5.21 -26.58 5.67
N CYS A 241 5.47 -25.28 5.65
CA CYS A 241 6.49 -24.65 4.79
C CYS A 241 7.86 -24.55 5.46
N GLY A 242 7.95 -24.67 6.79
CA GLY A 242 9.22 -24.62 7.53
C GLY A 242 9.78 -23.21 7.76
N PHE A 243 9.05 -22.15 7.42
CA PHE A 243 9.40 -20.75 7.72
C PHE A 243 8.20 -19.99 8.29
N ASN A 244 8.47 -18.91 9.03
CA ASN A 244 7.43 -18.15 9.72
C ASN A 244 6.64 -17.27 8.73
N PHE A 245 5.32 -17.43 8.73
CA PHE A 245 4.43 -16.52 8.03
C PHE A 245 3.97 -15.39 8.97
N PRO A 246 3.86 -14.13 8.47
CA PRO A 246 3.26 -13.03 9.21
C PRO A 246 1.86 -13.37 9.74
N ALA A 247 1.52 -12.88 10.93
CA ALA A 247 0.30 -13.26 11.65
C ALA A 247 -1.01 -12.95 10.86
N TYR A 248 -0.99 -11.98 9.98
CA TYR A 248 -2.15 -11.55 9.17
C TYR A 248 -2.44 -12.47 7.96
N ILE A 249 -1.49 -13.30 7.51
CA ILE A 249 -1.64 -14.12 6.29
C ILE A 249 -2.80 -15.11 6.40
N GLY A 250 -2.89 -15.86 7.50
CA GLY A 250 -4.00 -16.81 7.70
C GLY A 250 -5.37 -16.14 7.75
N PRO A 251 -5.59 -15.09 8.58
CA PRO A 251 -6.82 -14.31 8.57
C PRO A 251 -7.21 -13.77 7.19
N MET A 252 -6.26 -13.25 6.44
CA MET A 252 -6.47 -12.77 5.07
C MET A 252 -6.92 -13.89 4.13
N LEU A 253 -6.29 -15.07 4.16
CA LEU A 253 -6.66 -16.23 3.34
C LEU A 253 -8.06 -16.76 3.69
N VAL A 254 -8.41 -16.83 4.98
CA VAL A 254 -9.74 -17.23 5.43
C VAL A 254 -10.79 -16.23 4.94
N ALA A 255 -10.50 -14.93 4.99
CA ALA A 255 -11.40 -13.90 4.47
C ALA A 255 -11.64 -14.04 2.96
N VAL A 256 -10.60 -14.35 2.17
CA VAL A 256 -10.73 -14.69 0.73
C VAL A 256 -11.67 -15.88 0.55
N ALA A 257 -11.47 -16.96 1.32
CA ALA A 257 -12.29 -18.16 1.22
C ALA A 257 -13.76 -17.87 1.56
N VAL A 258 -14.02 -17.15 2.65
CA VAL A 258 -15.37 -16.74 3.11
C VAL A 258 -16.02 -15.84 2.05
N ARG A 259 -15.30 -14.85 1.51
CA ARG A 259 -15.81 -13.98 0.44
C ARG A 259 -16.29 -14.77 -0.76
N ASN A 260 -15.46 -15.66 -1.27
CA ASN A 260 -15.80 -16.45 -2.47
C ASN A 260 -16.90 -17.48 -2.21
N LEU A 261 -17.03 -17.99 -0.97
CA LEU A 261 -18.13 -18.84 -0.57
C LEU A 261 -19.47 -18.07 -0.56
N ILE A 262 -19.47 -16.84 -0.04
CA ILE A 262 -20.65 -15.96 -0.05
C ILE A 262 -21.06 -15.64 -1.48
N ASP A 263 -20.11 -15.25 -2.35
CA ASP A 263 -20.36 -14.94 -3.75
C ASP A 263 -20.96 -16.14 -4.50
N ARG A 264 -20.50 -17.36 -4.18
CA ARG A 264 -20.99 -18.60 -4.81
C ARG A 264 -22.38 -18.99 -4.31
N THR A 265 -22.68 -18.80 -3.03
CA THR A 265 -23.95 -19.22 -2.44
C THR A 265 -25.07 -18.21 -2.66
N GLY A 266 -24.76 -16.92 -2.79
CA GLY A 266 -25.72 -15.83 -2.95
C GLY A 266 -26.72 -15.66 -1.79
N ARG A 267 -26.51 -16.38 -0.66
CA ARG A 267 -27.45 -16.41 0.48
C ARG A 267 -27.33 -15.21 1.40
N ILE A 268 -26.18 -14.57 1.43
CA ILE A 268 -25.87 -13.45 2.33
C ILE A 268 -25.43 -12.28 1.45
N GLU A 269 -26.06 -11.14 1.63
CA GLU A 269 -25.60 -9.91 1.00
C GLU A 269 -24.32 -9.45 1.69
N PHE A 270 -23.20 -9.43 0.94
CA PHE A 270 -21.90 -9.10 1.49
C PHE A 270 -21.81 -7.60 1.87
N PRO A 271 -21.46 -7.26 3.13
CA PRO A 271 -21.41 -5.88 3.62
C PRO A 271 -20.11 -5.18 3.20
N ALA A 272 -19.91 -4.97 1.89
CA ALA A 272 -18.65 -4.46 1.34
C ALA A 272 -18.30 -3.05 1.82
N ALA A 273 -19.29 -2.15 1.88
CA ALA A 273 -19.09 -0.76 2.30
C ALA A 273 -18.71 -0.66 3.78
N GLU A 274 -19.38 -1.46 4.62
CA GLU A 274 -19.15 -1.51 6.05
C GLU A 274 -17.76 -2.10 6.37
N ILE A 275 -17.36 -3.20 5.69
CA ILE A 275 -16.02 -3.79 5.83
C ILE A 275 -14.95 -2.82 5.32
N GLY A 276 -15.17 -2.11 4.22
CA GLY A 276 -14.25 -1.08 3.72
C GLY A 276 -14.08 0.08 4.72
N THR A 277 -15.17 0.55 5.34
CA THR A 277 -15.12 1.59 6.37
C THR A 277 -14.32 1.14 7.60
N MET A 278 -14.55 -0.10 8.07
CA MET A 278 -13.76 -0.69 9.15
C MET A 278 -12.29 -0.84 8.77
N GLY A 279 -11.98 -1.26 7.53
CA GLY A 279 -10.62 -1.37 7.01
C GLY A 279 -9.87 -0.04 7.07
N ASN A 280 -10.52 1.04 6.62
CA ASN A 280 -9.94 2.39 6.69
C ASN A 280 -9.67 2.85 8.13
N MET A 281 -10.57 2.54 9.07
CA MET A 281 -10.40 2.86 10.48
C MET A 281 -9.24 2.07 11.10
N PHE A 282 -9.16 0.76 10.84
CA PHE A 282 -8.07 -0.09 11.34
C PHE A 282 -6.73 0.33 10.75
N LEU A 283 -6.67 0.62 9.46
CA LEU A 283 -5.47 1.13 8.80
C LEU A 283 -5.01 2.45 9.42
N ALA A 284 -5.93 3.38 9.68
CA ALA A 284 -5.58 4.69 10.25
C ALA A 284 -4.96 4.56 11.64
N LEU A 285 -5.54 3.72 12.52
CA LEU A 285 -5.02 3.49 13.88
C LEU A 285 -3.70 2.73 13.85
N PHE A 286 -3.66 1.59 13.15
CA PHE A 286 -2.45 0.79 12.99
C PHE A 286 -1.29 1.63 12.47
N LEU A 287 -1.49 2.34 11.36
CA LEU A 287 -0.44 3.11 10.71
C LEU A 287 0.05 4.28 11.58
N SER A 288 -0.86 4.97 12.30
CA SER A 288 -0.47 6.05 13.21
C SER A 288 0.39 5.54 14.38
N MET A 289 0.08 4.37 14.92
CA MET A 289 0.84 3.74 16.03
C MET A 289 2.21 3.28 15.52
N ALA A 290 2.24 2.47 14.45
CA ALA A 290 3.46 1.93 13.85
C ALA A 290 4.47 3.03 13.48
N LEU A 291 4.00 4.10 12.82
CA LEU A 291 4.86 5.19 12.37
C LEU A 291 5.37 6.06 13.53
N SER A 292 4.63 6.13 14.64
CA SER A 292 5.10 6.81 15.85
C SER A 292 6.24 6.05 16.52
N GLY A 293 6.29 4.72 16.36
CA GLY A 293 7.34 3.83 16.89
C GLY A 293 8.65 3.83 16.11
N LEU A 294 8.74 4.49 14.95
CA LEU A 294 9.90 4.44 14.07
C LEU A 294 11.17 5.02 14.71
N LYS A 295 12.28 4.29 14.54
CA LYS A 295 13.61 4.63 15.02
C LYS A 295 14.44 5.26 13.89
N LEU A 296 14.15 6.53 13.56
CA LEU A 296 14.75 7.19 12.38
C LEU A 296 16.28 7.32 12.42
N TRP A 297 16.89 7.25 13.60
CA TRP A 297 18.37 7.24 13.76
C TRP A 297 19.04 6.01 13.12
N GLN A 298 18.29 4.93 12.84
CA GLN A 298 18.81 3.73 12.18
C GLN A 298 19.03 3.91 10.67
N LEU A 299 18.50 4.99 10.06
CA LEU A 299 18.63 5.24 8.62
C LEU A 299 20.00 5.80 8.20
N VAL A 300 20.81 6.31 9.10
CA VAL A 300 22.01 7.09 8.75
C VAL A 300 22.98 6.29 7.87
N ASP A 301 23.24 5.03 8.23
CA ASP A 301 24.17 4.15 7.49
C ASP A 301 23.57 3.51 6.24
N LEU A 302 22.26 3.63 6.04
CA LEU A 302 21.51 3.03 4.95
C LEU A 302 21.06 4.08 3.91
N ALA A 303 21.27 5.37 4.16
CA ALA A 303 20.72 6.45 3.34
C ALA A 303 21.21 6.37 1.87
N LEU A 304 22.51 6.19 1.63
CA LEU A 304 23.04 6.10 0.27
C LEU A 304 22.59 4.82 -0.46
N PRO A 305 22.72 3.61 0.12
CA PRO A 305 22.18 2.39 -0.50
C PRO A 305 20.69 2.48 -0.80
N MET A 306 19.90 3.04 0.11
CA MET A 306 18.46 3.24 -0.07
C MET A 306 18.18 4.17 -1.27
N LEU A 307 18.86 5.32 -1.38
CA LEU A 307 18.65 6.25 -2.50
C LEU A 307 18.99 5.61 -3.85
N VAL A 308 20.08 4.84 -3.93
CA VAL A 308 20.45 4.11 -5.16
C VAL A 308 19.39 3.07 -5.51
N CYS A 309 18.91 2.32 -4.51
CA CYS A 309 17.86 1.33 -4.69
C CYS A 309 16.56 1.99 -5.18
N LEU A 310 16.13 3.08 -4.55
CA LEU A 310 14.93 3.82 -4.94
C LEU A 310 15.03 4.42 -6.34
N ALA A 311 16.21 4.91 -6.73
CA ALA A 311 16.43 5.36 -8.11
C ALA A 311 16.32 4.21 -9.12
N ALA A 312 16.82 3.02 -8.79
CA ALA A 312 16.68 1.82 -9.62
C ALA A 312 15.19 1.40 -9.74
N GLU A 313 14.42 1.45 -8.64
CA GLU A 313 12.98 1.16 -8.64
C GLU A 313 12.18 2.14 -9.52
N VAL A 314 12.49 3.44 -9.44
CA VAL A 314 11.89 4.46 -10.32
C VAL A 314 12.17 4.15 -11.78
N LEU A 315 13.43 3.86 -12.13
CA LEU A 315 13.83 3.52 -13.50
C LEU A 315 13.12 2.24 -13.97
N LEU A 316 13.10 1.19 -13.14
CA LEU A 316 12.37 -0.03 -13.43
C LEU A 316 10.92 0.28 -13.77
N MET A 317 10.24 1.04 -12.93
CA MET A 317 8.82 1.37 -13.08
C MET A 317 8.55 2.16 -14.37
N VAL A 318 9.39 3.14 -14.68
CA VAL A 318 9.30 3.94 -15.91
C VAL A 318 9.51 3.06 -17.15
N PHE A 319 10.59 2.29 -17.19
CA PHE A 319 10.90 1.42 -18.33
C PHE A 319 9.86 0.33 -18.51
N PHE A 320 9.44 -0.34 -17.43
CA PHE A 320 8.41 -1.37 -17.51
C PHE A 320 7.07 -0.81 -18.02
N SER A 321 6.67 0.36 -17.53
CA SER A 321 5.41 1.00 -17.95
C SER A 321 5.41 1.40 -19.42
N ILE A 322 6.55 1.94 -19.93
CA ILE A 322 6.65 2.39 -21.33
C ILE A 322 6.89 1.22 -22.29
N LEU A 323 7.77 0.28 -21.95
CA LEU A 323 8.23 -0.76 -22.87
C LEU A 323 7.41 -2.05 -22.81
N VAL A 324 6.76 -2.32 -21.68
CA VAL A 324 6.00 -3.58 -21.47
C VAL A 324 4.51 -3.30 -21.32
N LEU A 325 4.12 -2.52 -20.30
CA LEU A 325 2.72 -2.30 -19.98
C LEU A 325 1.97 -1.62 -21.12
N PHE A 326 2.43 -0.46 -21.56
CA PHE A 326 1.77 0.32 -22.62
C PHE A 326 1.58 -0.48 -23.93
N PRO A 327 2.61 -1.19 -24.47
CA PRO A 327 2.43 -2.02 -25.64
C PRO A 327 1.46 -3.18 -25.46
N LEU A 328 1.51 -3.88 -24.33
CA LEU A 328 0.66 -5.05 -24.08
C LEU A 328 -0.78 -4.67 -23.81
N MET A 329 -1.04 -3.46 -23.29
CA MET A 329 -2.38 -2.94 -23.07
C MET A 329 -3.01 -2.35 -24.33
N GLY A 330 -2.35 -2.41 -25.51
CA GLY A 330 -2.95 -2.10 -26.82
C GLY A 330 -2.48 -0.82 -27.50
N ARG A 331 -1.51 -0.08 -26.94
CA ARG A 331 -0.90 1.15 -27.53
C ARG A 331 -1.92 2.23 -27.92
N ASN A 332 -3.03 2.30 -27.23
CA ASN A 332 -4.09 3.28 -27.46
C ASN A 332 -4.21 4.27 -26.31
N TYR A 333 -5.18 5.17 -26.37
CA TYR A 333 -5.42 6.17 -25.32
C TYR A 333 -5.72 5.52 -23.96
N ASP A 334 -6.54 4.47 -23.92
CA ASP A 334 -6.83 3.75 -22.69
C ASP A 334 -5.56 3.15 -22.07
N ALA A 335 -4.66 2.58 -22.91
CA ALA A 335 -3.38 2.07 -22.44
C ALA A 335 -2.47 3.17 -21.84
N ALA A 336 -2.48 4.38 -22.41
CA ALA A 336 -1.74 5.51 -21.87
C ALA A 336 -2.32 5.97 -20.52
N MET A 337 -3.65 6.00 -20.38
CA MET A 337 -4.35 6.31 -19.14
C MET A 337 -4.09 5.24 -18.08
N ILE A 338 -4.15 3.96 -18.46
CA ILE A 338 -3.79 2.83 -17.56
C ILE A 338 -2.34 2.97 -17.11
N THR A 339 -1.42 3.39 -18.00
CA THR A 339 -0.02 3.63 -17.64
C THR A 339 0.12 4.70 -16.56
N ALA A 340 -0.65 5.80 -16.64
CA ALA A 340 -0.67 6.83 -15.60
C ALA A 340 -1.11 6.27 -14.24
N GLY A 341 -2.19 5.49 -14.24
CA GLY A 341 -2.72 4.85 -13.04
C GLY A 341 -1.77 3.79 -12.49
N PHE A 342 -1.19 2.97 -13.35
CA PHE A 342 -0.25 1.90 -12.97
C PHE A 342 1.00 2.44 -12.27
N ILE A 343 1.61 3.51 -12.80
CA ILE A 343 2.74 4.18 -12.13
C ILE A 343 2.31 4.71 -10.75
N GLY A 344 1.09 5.25 -10.65
CA GLY A 344 0.57 5.78 -9.40
C GLY A 344 0.45 4.73 -8.30
N PHE A 345 -0.19 3.58 -8.56
CA PHE A 345 -0.31 2.53 -7.55
C PHE A 345 0.94 1.65 -7.45
N GLY A 346 1.70 1.52 -8.52
CA GLY A 346 2.92 0.73 -8.55
C GLY A 346 4.13 1.37 -7.85
N MET A 347 4.02 2.66 -7.49
CA MET A 347 5.03 3.40 -6.73
C MET A 347 4.45 4.14 -5.52
N GLY A 348 3.20 3.95 -5.17
CA GLY A 348 2.64 4.75 -4.09
C GLY A 348 1.35 4.19 -3.51
N ALA A 349 0.24 4.52 -4.15
CA ALA A 349 -1.09 4.13 -3.67
C ALA A 349 -2.13 4.28 -4.79
N THR A 350 -3.30 3.65 -4.60
CA THR A 350 -4.43 3.79 -5.52
C THR A 350 -4.93 5.25 -5.63
N SER A 351 -4.80 6.05 -4.57
CA SER A 351 -5.09 7.48 -4.61
C SER A 351 -4.19 8.25 -5.58
N ASN A 352 -2.89 7.91 -5.64
CA ASN A 352 -1.96 8.49 -6.61
C ASN A 352 -2.31 8.08 -8.04
N ALA A 353 -2.74 6.83 -8.23
CA ALA A 353 -3.23 6.34 -9.52
C ALA A 353 -4.41 7.18 -10.01
N MET A 354 -5.40 7.41 -9.15
CA MET A 354 -6.57 8.22 -9.50
C MET A 354 -6.19 9.68 -9.78
N ALA A 355 -5.33 10.28 -8.97
CA ALA A 355 -4.86 11.66 -9.18
C ALA A 355 -4.13 11.82 -10.52
N ASN A 356 -3.26 10.86 -10.89
CA ASN A 356 -2.55 10.86 -12.17
C ASN A 356 -3.52 10.74 -13.35
N MET A 357 -4.50 9.83 -13.25
CA MET A 357 -5.51 9.64 -14.29
C MET A 357 -6.39 10.87 -14.46
N GLN A 358 -6.81 11.50 -13.35
CA GLN A 358 -7.56 12.75 -13.37
C GLN A 358 -6.78 13.90 -14.02
N ALA A 359 -5.48 14.03 -13.71
CA ALA A 359 -4.63 15.03 -14.33
C ALA A 359 -4.54 14.88 -15.86
N VAL A 360 -4.48 13.63 -16.36
CA VAL A 360 -4.51 13.33 -17.80
C VAL A 360 -5.91 13.56 -18.37
N ALA A 361 -6.96 13.12 -17.66
CA ALA A 361 -8.35 13.24 -18.13
C ALA A 361 -8.79 14.69 -18.29
N ARG A 362 -8.37 15.60 -17.42
CA ARG A 362 -8.66 17.05 -17.56
C ARG A 362 -8.17 17.63 -18.87
N ARG A 363 -7.08 17.09 -19.41
CA ARG A 363 -6.45 17.61 -20.63
C ARG A 363 -6.88 16.87 -21.89
N TYR A 364 -7.11 15.56 -21.81
CA TYR A 364 -7.37 14.71 -22.96
C TYR A 364 -8.71 13.99 -22.92
N GLY A 365 -9.49 14.16 -21.85
CA GLY A 365 -10.78 13.52 -21.60
C GLY A 365 -10.67 12.18 -20.85
N PRO A 366 -11.77 11.68 -20.29
CA PRO A 366 -11.78 10.48 -19.47
C PRO A 366 -11.60 9.20 -20.31
N SER A 367 -11.15 8.13 -19.64
CA SER A 367 -11.10 6.75 -20.12
C SER A 367 -11.88 5.86 -19.16
N PRO A 368 -13.16 5.53 -19.44
CA PRO A 368 -13.98 4.69 -18.57
C PRO A 368 -13.34 3.32 -18.29
N SER A 369 -12.64 2.77 -19.28
CA SER A 369 -11.91 1.50 -19.19
C SER A 369 -10.80 1.56 -18.13
N ALA A 370 -9.96 2.61 -18.16
CA ALA A 370 -8.89 2.79 -17.20
C ALA A 370 -9.43 3.03 -15.77
N TYR A 371 -10.46 3.88 -15.63
CA TYR A 371 -11.10 4.17 -14.34
C TYR A 371 -11.76 2.93 -13.71
N PHE A 372 -12.15 1.95 -14.52
CA PHE A 372 -12.63 0.67 -14.02
C PHE A 372 -11.48 -0.28 -13.63
N MET A 373 -10.47 -0.44 -14.51
CA MET A 373 -9.42 -1.46 -14.34
C MET A 373 -8.42 -1.11 -13.24
N ILE A 374 -8.01 0.15 -13.13
CA ILE A 374 -6.96 0.58 -12.18
C ILE A 374 -7.38 0.40 -10.72
N PRO A 375 -8.55 0.88 -10.26
CA PRO A 375 -8.98 0.64 -8.89
C PRO A 375 -9.21 -0.85 -8.59
N MET A 376 -9.70 -1.60 -9.57
CA MET A 376 -9.93 -3.03 -9.40
C MET A 376 -8.63 -3.80 -9.19
N VAL A 377 -7.62 -3.57 -10.02
CA VAL A 377 -6.33 -4.27 -9.89
C VAL A 377 -5.53 -3.69 -8.73
N GLY A 378 -5.31 -2.37 -8.70
CA GLY A 378 -4.45 -1.71 -7.72
C GLY A 378 -5.05 -1.65 -6.32
N GLY A 379 -6.39 -1.55 -6.19
CA GLY A 379 -7.05 -1.40 -4.89
C GLY A 379 -7.65 -2.68 -4.31
N LEU A 380 -7.91 -3.72 -5.15
CA LEU A 380 -8.57 -4.94 -4.66
C LEU A 380 -7.65 -6.17 -4.68
N PHE A 381 -6.91 -6.37 -5.77
CA PHE A 381 -6.16 -7.63 -5.94
C PHE A 381 -4.67 -7.49 -5.62
N ASN A 382 -4.11 -6.34 -5.92
CA ASN A 382 -2.65 -6.14 -5.89
C ASN A 382 -2.08 -6.32 -4.48
N ASP A 383 -2.72 -5.76 -3.46
CA ASP A 383 -2.27 -5.85 -2.06
C ASP A 383 -2.24 -7.30 -1.57
N PHE A 384 -3.23 -8.10 -1.98
CA PHE A 384 -3.28 -9.52 -1.64
C PHE A 384 -2.08 -10.28 -2.25
N PHE A 385 -1.85 -10.15 -3.57
CA PHE A 385 -0.74 -10.84 -4.22
C PHE A 385 0.61 -10.34 -3.73
N ASN A 386 0.73 -9.03 -3.49
CA ASN A 386 1.94 -8.42 -2.95
C ASN A 386 2.28 -9.00 -1.57
N ALA A 387 1.33 -9.03 -0.64
CA ALA A 387 1.53 -9.59 0.70
C ALA A 387 1.98 -11.07 0.65
N ALA A 388 1.35 -11.87 -0.21
CA ALA A 388 1.71 -13.29 -0.38
C ALA A 388 3.13 -13.46 -0.96
N ILE A 389 3.50 -12.69 -1.99
CA ILE A 389 4.82 -12.75 -2.63
C ILE A 389 5.91 -12.27 -1.67
N ILE A 390 5.65 -11.21 -0.91
CA ILE A 390 6.62 -10.68 0.07
C ILE A 390 6.90 -11.73 1.15
N ALA A 391 5.86 -12.36 1.71
CA ALA A 391 6.02 -13.40 2.73
C ALA A 391 6.91 -14.55 2.23
N LEU A 392 6.71 -14.99 0.97
CA LEU A 392 7.57 -15.99 0.32
C LEU A 392 9.00 -15.47 0.10
N SER A 393 9.16 -14.21 -0.32
CA SER A 393 10.47 -13.59 -0.59
C SER A 393 11.31 -13.47 0.68
N ILE A 394 10.70 -13.07 1.81
CA ILE A 394 11.37 -13.03 3.12
C ILE A 394 11.84 -14.44 3.50
N GLY A 395 10.96 -15.45 3.39
CA GLY A 395 11.32 -16.84 3.72
C GLY A 395 12.43 -17.44 2.82
N LEU A 396 12.63 -16.92 1.60
CA LEU A 396 13.70 -17.37 0.71
C LEU A 396 15.04 -16.66 0.95
N LEU A 397 15.03 -15.44 1.50
CA LEU A 397 16.22 -14.61 1.70
C LEU A 397 16.71 -14.61 3.16
N SER A 398 15.90 -15.08 4.11
CA SER A 398 16.27 -15.32 5.52
C SER A 398 16.90 -16.70 5.69
#